data_ee31ae7e70b4edf9103a0f18f158eec7
#
_entry.id   ee31ae7e70b4edf9103a0f18f158eec7
#
_cell.length_a   1.000
_cell.length_b   1.000
_cell.length_c   1.000
_cell.angle_alpha   90.00
_cell.angle_beta   90.00
_cell.angle_gamma   90.00
#
_symmetry.space_group_name_H-M   'P 1'
#
loop_
_entity.id
_entity.type
_entity.pdbx_description
1 polymer ?
#
loop_
_entity_poly.entity_id
_entity_poly.type
_entity_poly.pdbx_seq_one_letter_code
_entity_poly.pdbx_strand_id
1 'polypeptide(L)' 'MSIQYKNKITGDVYLLETACRVQIGDKWVDGIVYSNTNKLREVFVRTKNDFFKYFEEIIDEDAL' A
#
# COMPACT_ATOMS: atom_id res chain seq x y z
N MET A 1 7.43 8.01 10.65
CA MET A 1 7.03 6.64 11.03
C MET A 1 6.34 5.99 9.84
N SER A 2 6.80 4.82 9.44
CA SER A 2 6.25 4.13 8.27
C SER A 2 5.07 3.26 8.68
N ILE A 3 4.01 3.30 7.88
CA ILE A 3 2.87 2.43 8.08
C ILE A 3 3.07 1.19 7.23
N GLN A 4 3.05 0.02 7.88
CA GLN A 4 3.26 -1.24 7.20
C GLN A 4 1.94 -1.92 6.90
N TYR A 5 1.87 -2.51 5.71
CA TYR A 5 0.70 -3.28 5.28
C TYR A 5 1.16 -4.64 4.78
N LYS A 6 0.31 -5.64 4.94
CA LYS A 6 0.57 -7.00 4.49
C LYS A 6 -0.44 -7.37 3.41
N ASN A 7 0.06 -7.94 2.32
CA ASN A 7 -0.81 -8.51 1.29
C ASN A 7 -1.48 -9.75 1.87
N LYS A 8 -2.81 -9.77 1.86
CA LYS A 8 -3.60 -10.86 2.47
C LYS A 8 -3.40 -12.19 1.76
N ILE A 9 -3.01 -12.17 0.50
CA ILE A 9 -2.85 -13.39 -0.31
C ILE A 9 -1.44 -13.93 -0.20
N THR A 10 -0.43 -13.07 -0.40
CA THR A 10 0.97 -13.50 -0.45
C THR A 10 1.65 -13.45 0.89
N GLY A 11 1.18 -12.62 1.82
CA GLY A 11 1.82 -12.40 3.10
C GLY A 11 2.98 -11.42 3.06
N ASP A 12 3.31 -10.89 1.89
CA ASP A 12 4.42 -9.96 1.75
C ASP A 12 4.10 -8.62 2.42
N VAL A 13 5.13 -8.01 3.00
CA VAL A 13 5.01 -6.75 3.72
C VAL A 13 5.42 -5.59 2.83
N TYR A 14 4.64 -4.52 2.89
CA TYR A 14 4.86 -3.30 2.11
C TYR A 14 4.76 -2.08 3.02
N LEU A 15 5.35 -0.99 2.55
CA LEU A 15 5.26 0.30 3.22
C LEU A 15 4.31 1.20 2.43
N LEU A 16 3.35 1.79 3.14
CA LEU A 16 2.49 2.80 2.52
C LEU A 16 3.29 4.10 2.47
N GLU A 17 3.49 4.63 1.26
CA GLU A 17 4.29 5.83 1.06
C GLU A 17 3.44 7.09 1.12
N THR A 18 2.40 7.15 0.29
CA THR A 18 1.56 8.34 0.23
C THR A 18 0.26 8.04 -0.51
N ALA A 19 -0.70 8.92 -0.34
CA ALA A 19 -1.90 8.93 -1.17
C ALA A 19 -1.60 9.66 -2.48
N CYS A 20 -2.34 9.34 -3.52
CA CYS A 20 -2.15 9.97 -4.82
C CYS A 20 -3.46 9.95 -5.60
N ARG A 21 -3.42 10.50 -6.82
CA ARG A 21 -4.51 10.37 -7.78
C ARG A 21 -4.03 9.53 -8.94
N VAL A 22 -4.87 8.61 -9.39
CA VAL A 22 -4.57 7.71 -10.50
C VAL A 22 -5.56 8.00 -11.61
N GLN A 23 -5.06 8.19 -12.82
CA GLN A 23 -5.92 8.38 -13.98
C GLN A 23 -6.25 7.03 -14.60
N ILE A 24 -7.53 6.72 -14.66
CA ILE A 24 -8.03 5.51 -15.29
C ILE A 24 -8.97 5.97 -16.41
N GLY A 25 -8.53 5.79 -17.64
CA GLY A 25 -9.21 6.42 -18.77
C GLY A 25 -9.14 7.92 -18.63
N ASP A 26 -10.29 8.60 -18.65
CA ASP A 26 -10.37 10.04 -18.46
C ASP A 26 -10.84 10.43 -17.04
N LYS A 27 -10.85 9.48 -16.11
CA LYS A 27 -11.25 9.74 -14.73
C LYS A 27 -10.06 9.69 -13.79
N TRP A 28 -10.08 10.54 -12.77
CA TRP A 28 -9.10 10.52 -11.69
C TRP A 28 -9.74 9.88 -10.47
N VAL A 29 -9.06 8.90 -9.89
CA VAL A 29 -9.53 8.20 -8.70
C VAL A 29 -8.45 8.23 -7.64
N ASP A 30 -8.86 8.09 -6.38
CA ASP A 30 -7.91 8.03 -5.28
C ASP A 30 -7.06 6.78 -5.38
N GLY A 31 -5.77 6.93 -5.12
CA GLY A 31 -4.81 5.84 -5.17
C GLY A 31 -3.87 5.85 -3.98
N ILE A 32 -3.15 4.74 -3.84
CA ILE A 32 -2.15 4.56 -2.80
C ILE A 32 -0.83 4.20 -3.47
N VAL A 33 0.22 4.93 -3.10
CA VAL A 33 1.59 4.61 -3.48
C VAL A 33 2.20 3.80 -2.36
N TYR A 34 2.75 2.65 -2.69
CA TYR A 34 3.37 1.78 -1.70
C TYR A 34 4.62 1.16 -2.29
N SER A 35 5.50 0.68 -1.41
CA SER A 35 6.77 0.09 -1.83
C SER A 35 6.99 -1.23 -1.11
N ASN A 36 7.77 -2.13 -1.73
CA ASN A 36 8.14 -3.34 -1.04
C ASN A 36 9.29 -3.05 -0.05
N THR A 37 9.58 -4.01 0.82
CA THR A 37 10.61 -3.86 1.85
C THR A 37 11.92 -4.54 1.45
N ASN A 38 12.01 -5.06 0.24
CA ASN A 38 13.21 -5.73 -0.23
C ASN A 38 14.27 -4.71 -0.69
N LYS A 39 15.43 -5.21 -1.10
CA LYS A 39 16.58 -4.37 -1.45
C LYS A 39 16.30 -3.41 -2.60
N LEU A 40 15.47 -3.81 -3.55
CA LEU A 40 15.19 -3.00 -4.73
C LEU A 40 14.23 -1.85 -4.46
N ARG A 41 13.45 -1.95 -3.40
CA ARG A 41 12.49 -0.92 -3.01
C ARG A 41 11.63 -0.47 -4.18
N GLU A 42 11.03 -1.43 -4.85
CA GLU A 42 10.13 -1.13 -5.95
C GLU A 42 8.91 -0.40 -5.45
N VAL A 43 8.44 0.54 -6.26
CA VAL A 43 7.29 1.38 -5.91
C VAL A 43 6.12 1.00 -6.80
N PHE A 44 4.96 0.87 -6.20
CA PHE A 44 3.74 0.44 -6.86
C PHE A 44 2.60 1.40 -6.58
N VAL A 45 1.60 1.39 -7.44
CA VAL A 45 0.38 2.18 -7.25
C VAL A 45 -0.83 1.25 -7.45
N ARG A 46 -1.80 1.37 -6.55
CA ARG A 46 -3.11 0.74 -6.70
C ARG A 46 -4.17 1.78 -6.43
N THR A 47 -5.38 1.56 -6.96
CA THR A 47 -6.50 2.38 -6.52
C THR A 47 -6.71 2.15 -5.02
N LYS A 48 -7.22 3.16 -4.35
CA LYS A 48 -7.47 3.07 -2.91
C LYS A 48 -8.36 1.89 -2.57
N ASN A 49 -9.41 1.67 -3.36
CA ASN A 49 -10.33 0.55 -3.12
C ASN A 49 -9.63 -0.80 -3.25
N ASP A 50 -8.80 -0.97 -4.29
CA ASP A 50 -8.05 -2.21 -4.47
C ASP A 50 -7.03 -2.41 -3.36
N PHE A 51 -6.35 -1.34 -2.97
CA PHE A 51 -5.33 -1.44 -1.93
C PHE A 51 -5.93 -1.99 -0.63
N PHE A 52 -7.01 -1.37 -0.16
CA PHE A 52 -7.62 -1.79 1.11
C PHE A 52 -8.39 -3.10 1.00
N LYS A 53 -8.69 -3.54 -0.21
CA LYS A 53 -9.31 -4.85 -0.42
C LYS A 53 -8.29 -5.99 -0.24
N TYR A 54 -7.06 -5.79 -0.68
CA TYR A 54 -6.05 -6.85 -0.70
C TYR A 54 -4.97 -6.71 0.36
N PHE A 55 -4.92 -5.59 1.06
CA PHE A 55 -3.88 -5.31 2.06
C PHE A 55 -4.53 -5.02 3.40
N GLU A 56 -3.84 -5.40 4.47
CA GLU A 56 -4.28 -5.08 5.83
C GLU A 56 -3.13 -4.45 6.59
N GLU A 57 -3.44 -3.51 7.45
CA GLU A 57 -2.44 -2.82 8.25
C GLU A 57 -1.85 -3.77 9.28
N ILE A 58 -0.52 -3.71 9.43
CA ILE A 58 0.18 -4.45 10.48
C ILE A 58 0.19 -3.55 11.71
N ILE A 59 -0.50 -3.98 12.75
CA ILE A 59 -0.55 -3.25 14.00
C ILE A 59 0.43 -3.89 14.96
N ASP A 60 1.39 -3.09 15.44
CA ASP A 60 2.38 -3.53 16.42
C ASP A 60 1.81 -3.29 17.81
N GLU A 61 1.26 -4.32 18.43
CA GLU A 61 0.66 -4.20 19.75
C GLU A 61 1.69 -3.87 20.82
N ASP A 62 2.94 -4.26 20.60
CA ASP A 62 4.01 -3.98 21.56
C ASP A 62 4.41 -2.51 21.57
N ALA A 63 4.01 -1.75 20.57
CA ALA A 63 4.30 -0.32 20.49
C ALA A 63 3.30 0.55 21.26
N LEU A 64 2.27 -0.05 21.79
CA LEU A 64 1.22 0.69 22.51
C LEU A 64 1.58 0.96 23.96
#